data_4565e8bc921342dca6602ad516077ce6
#
_entry.id   4565e8bc921342dca6602ad516077ce6
#
_cell.length_a   1.000
_cell.length_b   1.000
_cell.length_c   1.000
_cell.angle_alpha   90.00
_cell.angle_beta   90.00
_cell.angle_gamma   90.00
#
_symmetry.space_group_name_H-M   'P 1'
#
loop_
_entity.id
_entity.type
_entity.pdbx_description
1 polymer ?
#
loop_
_entity_poly.entity_id
_entity_poly.type
_entity_poly.pdbx_seq_one_letter_code
_entity_poly.pdbx_strand_id
1 'polypeptide(L)'
;ALVRSGAVDLVVVDSVAALVPQQEIDGEMGAAHVGLQARLMSQALRKLSGAISKSNAMVIFINQLREKVGVVYGNPETTPGGRALKFYASVRIEIRKGEALKNGTEQYGSRAKCKVVKNKVAPPFKVAEFDVLYGKGISKSGELLDIGVDLDIVEKSGSWFSFNGVRIGQGKENARRFIEENPEYMEQIEARIRGKKDDIDLTMTGLDLEDADTSEGEEFDVDIPLSDE
;
A
#
# COMPACT_ATOMS: atom_id res chain seq x y z
N ALA A 1 2.90 10.29 23.61
CA ALA A 1 4.17 10.13 24.34
C ALA A 1 5.29 9.75 23.38
N LEU A 2 5.27 8.59 22.70
CA LEU A 2 6.36 8.05 21.88
C LEU A 2 6.91 9.04 20.81
N VAL A 3 6.05 9.63 19.98
CA VAL A 3 6.48 10.60 18.96
C VAL A 3 7.13 11.84 19.58
N ARG A 4 6.65 12.29 20.74
CA ARG A 4 7.21 13.49 21.41
C ARG A 4 8.53 13.22 22.13
N SER A 5 8.81 11.96 22.46
CA SER A 5 10.03 11.62 23.19
C SER A 5 11.29 11.73 22.33
N GLY A 6 11.14 11.67 21.00
CA GLY A 6 12.28 11.60 20.07
C GLY A 6 13.06 10.28 20.15
N ALA A 7 12.55 9.30 20.91
CA ALA A 7 13.21 8.01 21.13
C ALA A 7 12.86 6.94 20.07
N VAL A 8 11.94 7.26 19.15
CA VAL A 8 11.49 6.33 18.09
C VAL A 8 11.42 7.06 16.76
N ASP A 9 11.88 6.40 15.71
CA ASP A 9 11.86 6.92 14.35
C ASP A 9 10.60 6.50 13.59
N LEU A 10 9.99 5.37 13.99
CA LEU A 10 8.80 4.81 13.36
C LEU A 10 7.79 4.34 14.39
N VAL A 11 6.53 4.74 14.18
CA VAL A 11 5.37 4.23 14.92
C VAL A 11 4.37 3.65 13.94
N VAL A 12 3.99 2.39 14.13
CA VAL A 12 2.97 1.72 13.32
C VAL A 12 1.74 1.45 14.17
N VAL A 13 0.58 1.88 13.68
CA VAL A 13 -0.73 1.63 14.31
C VAL A 13 -1.47 0.60 13.46
N ASP A 14 -1.50 -0.64 13.93
CA ASP A 14 -2.21 -1.75 13.29
C ASP A 14 -3.33 -2.26 14.22
N SER A 15 -4.54 -1.95 13.96
CA SER A 15 -5.11 -1.15 12.89
C SER A 15 -5.97 -0.02 13.47
N VAL A 16 -6.31 0.97 12.66
CA VAL A 16 -7.24 2.05 13.05
C VAL A 16 -8.57 1.50 13.54
N ALA A 17 -9.04 0.38 12.97
CA ALA A 17 -10.29 -0.28 13.35
C ALA A 17 -10.30 -0.75 14.81
N ALA A 18 -9.14 -1.03 15.39
CA ALA A 18 -8.99 -1.49 16.78
C ALA A 18 -8.91 -0.33 17.80
N LEU A 19 -8.90 0.92 17.35
CA LEU A 19 -8.91 2.07 18.24
C LEU A 19 -10.35 2.34 18.72
N VAL A 20 -10.64 1.91 19.94
CA VAL A 20 -11.96 2.02 20.56
C VAL A 20 -12.02 3.23 21.46
N PRO A 21 -13.02 4.12 21.33
CA PRO A 21 -13.27 5.22 22.28
C PRO A 21 -13.60 4.69 23.68
N GLN A 22 -13.15 5.39 24.72
CA GLN A 22 -13.42 5.00 26.11
C GLN A 22 -14.92 4.85 26.40
N GLN A 23 -15.75 5.74 25.86
CA GLN A 23 -17.21 5.70 26.02
C GLN A 23 -17.85 4.42 25.42
N GLU A 24 -17.21 3.82 24.42
CA GLU A 24 -17.68 2.56 23.83
C GLU A 24 -17.25 1.37 24.70
N ILE A 25 -16.08 1.47 25.38
CA ILE A 25 -15.60 0.45 26.30
C ILE A 25 -16.47 0.42 27.56
N ASP A 26 -16.84 1.60 28.08
CA ASP A 26 -17.63 1.75 29.31
C ASP A 26 -19.15 1.59 29.07
N GLY A 27 -19.58 1.56 27.79
CA GLY A 27 -20.97 1.44 27.36
C GLY A 27 -21.50 0.02 27.40
N GLU A 28 -22.83 -0.12 27.35
CA GLU A 28 -23.47 -1.42 27.24
C GLU A 28 -23.31 -2.02 25.84
N MET A 29 -23.18 -3.34 25.76
CA MET A 29 -23.13 -4.05 24.48
C MET A 29 -24.40 -3.81 23.66
N GLY A 30 -24.22 -3.32 22.42
CA GLY A 30 -25.35 -2.98 21.54
C GLY A 30 -25.79 -1.53 21.58
N ALA A 31 -25.22 -0.69 22.45
CA ALA A 31 -25.45 0.75 22.43
C ALA A 31 -24.93 1.38 21.13
N ALA A 32 -25.72 2.28 20.54
CA ALA A 32 -25.35 2.95 19.30
C ALA A 32 -24.33 4.08 19.58
N HIS A 33 -23.09 3.88 19.16
CA HIS A 33 -21.98 4.85 19.31
C HIS A 33 -21.62 5.52 17.99
N VAL A 34 -22.61 6.09 17.31
CA VAL A 34 -22.43 6.68 15.96
C VAL A 34 -21.39 7.80 15.98
N GLY A 35 -20.35 7.65 15.18
CA GLY A 35 -19.35 8.68 14.94
C GLY A 35 -18.31 8.91 16.06
N LEU A 36 -18.35 8.19 17.19
CA LEU A 36 -17.40 8.37 18.29
C LEU A 36 -15.95 8.10 17.83
N GLN A 37 -15.72 7.02 17.09
CA GLN A 37 -14.39 6.70 16.56
C GLN A 37 -13.89 7.80 15.59
N ALA A 38 -14.76 8.36 14.76
CA ALA A 38 -14.39 9.44 13.84
C ALA A 38 -14.02 10.72 14.59
N ARG A 39 -14.74 11.05 15.67
CA ARG A 39 -14.40 12.18 16.57
C ARG A 39 -13.08 11.95 17.27
N LEU A 40 -12.86 10.75 17.82
CA LEU A 40 -11.58 10.35 18.43
C LEU A 40 -10.43 10.53 17.45
N MET A 41 -10.55 10.00 16.23
CA MET A 41 -9.52 10.11 15.21
C MET A 41 -9.25 11.57 14.81
N SER A 42 -10.29 12.39 14.65
CA SER A 42 -10.14 13.80 14.31
C SER A 42 -9.37 14.57 15.39
N GLN A 43 -9.66 14.32 16.67
CA GLN A 43 -8.96 14.94 17.79
C GLN A 43 -7.52 14.43 17.93
N ALA A 44 -7.32 13.12 17.81
CA ALA A 44 -6.02 12.48 17.91
C ALA A 44 -5.07 12.97 16.81
N LEU A 45 -5.54 12.99 15.53
CA LEU A 45 -4.73 13.41 14.40
C LEU A 45 -4.38 14.90 14.46
N ARG A 46 -5.27 15.76 14.96
CA ARG A 46 -4.97 17.17 15.17
C ARG A 46 -3.81 17.37 16.16
N LYS A 47 -3.82 16.63 17.27
CA LYS A 47 -2.73 16.66 18.28
C LYS A 47 -1.46 15.99 17.76
N LEU A 48 -1.59 14.88 17.05
CA LEU A 48 -0.48 14.09 16.56
C LEU A 48 0.26 14.80 15.41
N SER A 49 -0.44 15.45 14.50
CA SER A 49 0.16 16.21 13.39
C SER A 49 1.13 17.28 13.90
N GLY A 50 0.75 18.04 14.95
CA GLY A 50 1.64 19.02 15.58
C GLY A 50 2.83 18.41 16.32
N ALA A 51 2.73 17.15 16.77
CA ALA A 51 3.85 16.45 17.39
C ALA A 51 4.80 15.86 16.31
N ILE A 52 4.26 15.28 15.25
CA ILE A 52 5.03 14.71 14.13
C ILE A 52 5.84 15.82 13.43
N SER A 53 5.23 16.98 13.14
CA SER A 53 5.91 18.08 12.46
C SER A 53 7.13 18.64 13.22
N LYS A 54 7.23 18.35 14.53
CA LYS A 54 8.33 18.75 15.42
C LYS A 54 9.30 17.59 15.74
N SER A 55 9.10 16.45 15.14
CA SER A 55 9.92 15.25 15.35
C SER A 55 10.40 14.71 14.00
N ASN A 56 11.41 13.84 14.03
CA ASN A 56 11.86 13.09 12.85
C ASN A 56 11.14 11.74 12.73
N ALA A 57 10.09 11.50 13.54
CA ALA A 57 9.38 10.23 13.53
C ALA A 57 8.36 10.14 12.38
N MET A 58 8.29 8.98 11.75
CA MET A 58 7.25 8.59 10.81
C MET A 58 6.14 7.86 11.55
N VAL A 59 4.87 8.13 11.17
CA VAL A 59 3.72 7.38 11.71
C VAL A 59 2.95 6.74 10.57
N ILE A 60 2.80 5.42 10.64
CA ILE A 60 2.05 4.61 9.67
C ILE A 60 0.76 4.14 10.34
N PHE A 61 -0.37 4.43 9.69
CA PHE A 61 -1.68 3.90 10.06
C PHE A 61 -2.10 2.82 9.08
N ILE A 62 -2.33 1.62 9.58
CA ILE A 62 -2.93 0.54 8.81
C ILE A 62 -4.43 0.60 9.00
N ASN A 63 -5.20 0.58 7.90
CA ASN A 63 -6.65 0.63 7.95
C ASN A 63 -7.25 -0.47 7.07
N GLN A 64 -8.51 -0.78 7.31
CA GLN A 64 -9.27 -1.78 6.56
C GLN A 64 -10.30 -1.09 5.68
N LEU A 65 -10.59 -1.69 4.53
CA LEU A 65 -11.73 -1.31 3.70
C LEU A 65 -12.99 -1.99 4.22
N ARG A 66 -14.08 -1.25 4.23
CA ARG A 66 -15.43 -1.71 4.55
C ARG A 66 -16.37 -1.25 3.44
N GLU A 67 -17.44 -1.97 3.22
CA GLU A 67 -18.47 -1.58 2.28
C GLU A 67 -19.63 -0.91 3.01
N LYS A 68 -20.11 0.20 2.49
CA LYS A 68 -21.35 0.83 2.95
C LYS A 68 -22.53 0.09 2.33
N VAL A 69 -23.40 -0.43 3.17
CA VAL A 69 -24.66 -1.05 2.75
C VAL A 69 -25.61 0.03 2.18
N GLY A 70 -26.22 -0.25 1.03
CA GLY A 70 -27.24 0.62 0.41
C GLY A 70 -26.69 1.70 -0.54
N VAL A 71 -25.40 1.73 -0.85
CA VAL A 71 -24.85 2.60 -1.89
C VAL A 71 -25.09 1.96 -3.26
N VAL A 72 -26.01 2.53 -4.06
CA VAL A 72 -26.37 2.03 -5.40
C VAL A 72 -25.48 2.65 -6.48
N TYR A 73 -24.99 3.88 -6.26
CA TYR A 73 -24.13 4.61 -7.19
C TYR A 73 -22.87 5.12 -6.48
N GLY A 74 -21.74 5.16 -7.20
CA GLY A 74 -20.44 5.57 -6.68
C GLY A 74 -19.71 4.45 -5.94
N ASN A 75 -18.57 4.78 -5.32
CA ASN A 75 -17.73 3.80 -4.63
C ASN A 75 -18.30 3.51 -3.22
N PRO A 76 -18.73 2.27 -2.94
CA PRO A 76 -19.26 1.90 -1.63
C PRO A 76 -18.15 1.76 -0.57
N GLU A 77 -16.87 1.73 -0.97
CA GLU A 77 -15.77 1.49 -0.06
C GLU A 77 -15.55 2.64 0.92
N THR A 78 -15.40 2.32 2.17
CA THR A 78 -15.13 3.25 3.26
C THR A 78 -14.10 2.68 4.22
N THR A 79 -13.54 3.54 5.07
CA THR A 79 -12.57 3.14 6.09
C THR A 79 -13.09 3.49 7.48
N PRO A 80 -12.87 2.64 8.51
CA PRO A 80 -13.09 3.00 9.91
C PRO A 80 -12.33 4.27 10.31
N GLY A 81 -12.85 4.99 11.34
CA GLY A 81 -12.21 6.18 11.86
C GLY A 81 -12.55 7.49 11.11
N GLY A 82 -13.50 7.46 10.17
CA GLY A 82 -13.99 8.65 9.46
C GLY A 82 -13.01 9.19 8.40
N ARG A 83 -13.23 10.44 7.98
CA ARG A 83 -12.49 11.06 6.88
C ARG A 83 -11.17 11.73 7.31
N ALA A 84 -10.96 11.99 8.59
CA ALA A 84 -9.83 12.81 9.08
C ALA A 84 -8.47 12.29 8.61
N LEU A 85 -8.23 10.98 8.68
CA LEU A 85 -6.97 10.38 8.27
C LEU A 85 -6.65 10.61 6.78
N LYS A 86 -7.65 10.63 5.90
CA LYS A 86 -7.48 10.92 4.47
C LYS A 86 -6.89 12.32 4.25
N PHE A 87 -7.28 13.31 5.06
CA PHE A 87 -6.78 14.69 4.95
C PHE A 87 -5.39 14.86 5.57
N TYR A 88 -5.17 14.31 6.77
CA TYR A 88 -3.90 14.45 7.50
C TYR A 88 -2.75 13.67 6.87
N ALA A 89 -3.01 12.51 6.27
CA ALA A 89 -1.96 11.69 5.66
C ALA A 89 -1.21 12.44 4.54
N SER A 90 0.12 12.39 4.57
CA SER A 90 0.99 12.89 3.51
C SER A 90 1.03 11.93 2.32
N VAL A 91 1.04 10.63 2.60
CA VAL A 91 1.02 9.55 1.60
C VAL A 91 -0.12 8.61 1.96
N ARG A 92 -0.90 8.18 0.96
CA ARG A 92 -1.89 7.11 1.09
C ARG A 92 -1.60 6.04 0.05
N ILE A 93 -1.55 4.82 0.54
CA ILE A 93 -1.27 3.64 -0.28
C ILE A 93 -2.47 2.71 -0.13
N GLU A 94 -2.97 2.24 -1.25
CA GLU A 94 -3.99 1.20 -1.32
C GLU A 94 -3.32 -0.11 -1.74
N ILE A 95 -3.58 -1.17 -0.99
CA ILE A 95 -3.04 -2.50 -1.28
C ILE A 95 -4.21 -3.43 -1.53
N ARG A 96 -4.21 -4.08 -2.70
CA ARG A 96 -5.20 -5.08 -3.08
C ARG A 96 -4.54 -6.42 -3.34
N LYS A 97 -5.20 -7.47 -2.87
CA LYS A 97 -4.83 -8.83 -3.21
C LYS A 97 -5.28 -9.12 -4.64
N GLY A 98 -4.36 -9.55 -5.48
CA GLY A 98 -4.60 -9.98 -6.86
C GLY A 98 -4.70 -11.50 -6.97
N GLU A 99 -4.17 -12.02 -8.05
CA GLU A 99 -4.22 -13.43 -8.41
C GLU A 99 -3.50 -14.34 -7.40
N ALA A 100 -4.01 -15.55 -7.25
CA ALA A 100 -3.38 -16.59 -6.44
C ALA A 100 -2.20 -17.20 -7.19
N LEU A 101 -1.04 -17.24 -6.55
CA LEU A 101 0.13 -17.95 -7.06
C LEU A 101 0.00 -19.43 -6.68
N LYS A 102 -0.07 -20.29 -7.70
CA LYS A 102 -0.30 -21.72 -7.51
C LYS A 102 0.79 -22.56 -8.18
N ASN A 103 1.14 -23.65 -7.52
CA ASN A 103 1.92 -24.73 -8.13
C ASN A 103 1.01 -25.97 -8.18
N GLY A 104 0.46 -26.27 -9.38
CA GLY A 104 -0.63 -27.21 -9.52
C GLY A 104 -1.88 -26.77 -8.76
N THR A 105 -2.29 -27.52 -7.76
CA THR A 105 -3.46 -27.23 -6.90
C THR A 105 -3.11 -26.45 -5.64
N GLU A 106 -1.84 -26.43 -5.26
CA GLU A 106 -1.38 -25.77 -4.02
C GLU A 106 -1.13 -24.28 -4.24
N GLN A 107 -1.75 -23.46 -3.39
CA GLN A 107 -1.52 -22.03 -3.39
C GLN A 107 -0.39 -21.68 -2.42
N TYR A 108 0.70 -21.10 -2.92
CA TYR A 108 1.88 -20.73 -2.14
C TYR A 108 2.04 -19.22 -1.94
N GLY A 109 1.19 -18.42 -2.56
CA GLY A 109 1.26 -16.97 -2.45
C GLY A 109 0.12 -16.26 -3.16
N SER A 110 0.25 -14.97 -3.29
CA SER A 110 -0.64 -14.12 -4.10
C SER A 110 0.10 -12.93 -4.66
N ARG A 111 -0.28 -12.49 -5.84
CA ARG A 111 0.13 -11.19 -6.37
C ARG A 111 -0.57 -10.09 -5.58
N ALA A 112 0.12 -9.01 -5.27
CA ALA A 112 -0.42 -7.84 -4.63
C ALA A 112 -0.25 -6.64 -5.55
N LYS A 113 -1.28 -5.78 -5.60
CA LYS A 113 -1.26 -4.50 -6.31
C LYS A 113 -1.25 -3.39 -5.29
N CYS A 114 -0.24 -2.53 -5.36
CA CYS A 114 -0.03 -1.39 -4.50
C CYS A 114 -0.20 -0.11 -5.33
N LYS A 115 -1.18 0.75 -4.97
CA LYS A 115 -1.44 2.03 -5.65
C LYS A 115 -1.23 3.18 -4.69
N VAL A 116 -0.44 4.16 -5.08
CA VAL A 116 -0.28 5.41 -4.34
C VAL A 116 -1.41 6.36 -4.70
N VAL A 117 -2.47 6.39 -3.90
CA VAL A 117 -3.68 7.19 -4.18
C VAL A 117 -3.58 8.65 -3.73
N LYS A 118 -2.60 8.98 -2.88
CA LYS A 118 -2.25 10.35 -2.49
C LYS A 118 -0.78 10.43 -2.16
N ASN A 119 -0.13 11.50 -2.64
CA ASN A 119 1.26 11.77 -2.28
C ASN A 119 1.48 13.30 -2.30
N LYS A 120 1.99 13.85 -1.19
CA LYS A 120 2.32 15.27 -1.04
C LYS A 120 3.80 15.56 -1.26
N VAL A 121 4.63 14.52 -1.36
CA VAL A 121 6.10 14.64 -1.44
C VAL A 121 6.69 14.16 -2.77
N ALA A 122 5.87 13.53 -3.62
CA ALA A 122 6.23 13.08 -4.96
C ALA A 122 4.96 12.92 -5.83
N PRO A 123 5.05 12.75 -7.16
CA PRO A 123 3.90 12.49 -8.01
C PRO A 123 3.08 11.29 -7.54
N PRO A 124 1.76 11.43 -7.37
CA PRO A 124 0.87 10.34 -6.95
C PRO A 124 0.52 9.40 -8.11
N PHE A 125 -0.37 8.44 -7.83
CA PHE A 125 -0.98 7.49 -8.77
C PHE A 125 -0.05 6.45 -9.38
N LYS A 126 1.17 6.32 -8.85
CA LYS A 126 2.05 5.22 -9.23
C LYS A 126 1.52 3.89 -8.68
N VAL A 127 1.69 2.85 -9.49
CA VAL A 127 1.28 1.48 -9.16
C VAL A 127 2.52 0.60 -9.16
N ALA A 128 2.58 -0.33 -8.22
CA ALA A 128 3.54 -1.41 -8.18
C ALA A 128 2.81 -2.74 -7.94
N GLU A 129 3.23 -3.78 -8.62
CA GLU A 129 2.72 -5.13 -8.41
C GLU A 129 3.87 -6.05 -8.02
N PHE A 130 3.64 -6.89 -7.02
CA PHE A 130 4.65 -7.80 -6.50
C PHE A 130 4.01 -9.07 -5.94
N ASP A 131 4.82 -10.12 -5.85
CA ASP A 131 4.39 -11.41 -5.34
C ASP A 131 4.64 -11.48 -3.83
N VAL A 132 3.60 -11.88 -3.08
CA VAL A 132 3.67 -12.13 -1.63
C VAL A 132 3.58 -13.64 -1.40
N LEU A 133 4.66 -14.23 -0.91
CA LEU A 133 4.78 -15.65 -0.65
C LEU A 133 4.38 -15.95 0.80
N TYR A 134 3.60 -16.99 1.02
CA TYR A 134 3.18 -17.38 2.36
C TYR A 134 4.38 -17.80 3.21
N GLY A 135 4.46 -17.26 4.42
CA GLY A 135 5.55 -17.50 5.35
C GLY A 135 6.89 -16.81 5.03
N LYS A 136 7.03 -16.23 3.81
CA LYS A 136 8.26 -15.54 3.39
C LYS A 136 8.08 -14.02 3.22
N GLY A 137 6.86 -13.57 2.86
CA GLY A 137 6.58 -12.15 2.57
C GLY A 137 6.82 -11.78 1.11
N ILE A 138 7.22 -10.54 0.84
CA ILE A 138 7.44 -10.02 -0.52
C ILE A 138 8.62 -10.74 -1.17
N SER A 139 8.41 -11.22 -2.41
CA SER A 139 9.41 -11.96 -3.18
C SER A 139 10.36 -11.01 -3.91
N LYS A 140 11.47 -10.65 -3.28
CA LYS A 140 12.51 -9.83 -3.93
C LYS A 140 13.06 -10.46 -5.22
N SER A 141 13.30 -11.77 -5.21
CA SER A 141 13.79 -12.51 -6.39
C SER A 141 12.76 -12.52 -7.54
N GLY A 142 11.47 -12.56 -7.21
CA GLY A 142 10.40 -12.46 -8.20
C GLY A 142 10.31 -11.07 -8.84
N GLU A 143 10.45 -10.01 -8.03
CA GLU A 143 10.46 -8.63 -8.54
C GLU A 143 11.68 -8.37 -9.43
N LEU A 144 12.86 -8.80 -9.00
CA LEU A 144 14.08 -8.65 -9.81
C LEU A 144 13.97 -9.39 -11.16
N LEU A 145 13.32 -10.55 -11.17
CA LEU A 145 13.07 -11.29 -12.41
C LEU A 145 12.09 -10.54 -13.33
N ASP A 146 10.96 -10.07 -12.80
CA ASP A 146 9.96 -9.35 -13.57
C ASP A 146 10.55 -8.04 -14.14
N ILE A 147 11.14 -7.20 -13.30
CA ILE A 147 11.78 -5.94 -13.72
C ILE A 147 12.96 -6.21 -14.67
N GLY A 148 13.73 -7.26 -14.39
CA GLY A 148 14.85 -7.66 -15.25
C GLY A 148 14.42 -8.03 -16.66
N VAL A 149 13.27 -8.69 -16.80
CA VAL A 149 12.67 -9.00 -18.13
C VAL A 149 12.13 -7.73 -18.78
N ASP A 150 11.41 -6.87 -18.05
CA ASP A 150 10.85 -5.62 -18.58
C ASP A 150 11.93 -4.66 -19.10
N LEU A 151 13.13 -4.74 -18.51
CA LEU A 151 14.29 -3.93 -18.90
C LEU A 151 15.26 -4.62 -19.87
N ASP A 152 14.91 -5.79 -20.40
CA ASP A 152 15.80 -6.58 -21.25
C ASP A 152 17.16 -6.90 -20.62
N ILE A 153 17.22 -6.98 -19.28
CA ILE A 153 18.40 -7.42 -18.50
C ILE A 153 18.39 -8.94 -18.39
N VAL A 154 17.21 -9.51 -18.19
CA VAL A 154 16.96 -10.95 -18.21
C VAL A 154 16.20 -11.27 -19.51
N GLU A 155 16.79 -12.13 -20.30
CA GLU A 155 16.20 -12.58 -21.56
C GLU A 155 15.11 -13.62 -21.27
N LYS A 156 13.93 -13.45 -21.91
CA LYS A 156 12.83 -14.42 -21.86
C LYS A 156 12.54 -14.94 -23.25
N SER A 157 12.77 -16.23 -23.46
CA SER A 157 12.46 -16.91 -24.71
C SER A 157 11.47 -18.07 -24.44
N GLY A 158 10.20 -17.84 -24.80
CA GLY A 158 9.12 -18.75 -24.44
C GLY A 158 9.02 -18.93 -22.92
N SER A 159 9.20 -20.15 -22.43
CA SER A 159 9.21 -20.44 -20.99
C SER A 159 10.60 -20.34 -20.33
N TRP A 160 11.66 -20.10 -21.11
CA TRP A 160 13.03 -20.04 -20.59
C TRP A 160 13.45 -18.63 -20.24
N PHE A 161 14.18 -18.53 -19.13
CA PHE A 161 14.82 -17.31 -18.66
C PHE A 161 16.34 -17.48 -18.72
N SER A 162 17.04 -16.46 -19.21
CA SER A 162 18.51 -16.45 -19.32
C SER A 162 19.06 -15.10 -18.83
N PHE A 163 20.23 -15.14 -18.24
CA PHE A 163 20.98 -13.95 -17.83
C PHE A 163 22.44 -14.12 -18.23
N ASN A 164 23.01 -13.15 -18.95
CA ASN A 164 24.37 -13.23 -19.51
C ASN A 164 24.64 -14.51 -20.34
N GLY A 165 23.65 -14.95 -21.12
CA GLY A 165 23.73 -16.18 -21.91
C GLY A 165 23.61 -17.48 -21.10
N VAL A 166 23.48 -17.42 -19.77
CA VAL A 166 23.28 -18.57 -18.90
C VAL A 166 21.79 -18.78 -18.66
N ARG A 167 21.28 -20.00 -18.90
CA ARG A 167 19.89 -20.35 -18.57
C ARG A 167 19.72 -20.44 -17.06
N ILE A 168 18.84 -19.60 -16.50
CA ILE A 168 18.55 -19.52 -15.05
C ILE A 168 17.30 -20.28 -14.64
N GLY A 169 16.45 -20.70 -15.60
CA GLY A 169 15.31 -21.54 -15.29
C GLY A 169 14.29 -21.66 -16.40
N GLN A 170 13.50 -22.73 -16.36
CA GLN A 170 12.31 -22.90 -17.18
C GLN A 170 11.08 -22.60 -16.32
N GLY A 171 10.29 -21.60 -16.72
CA GLY A 171 9.19 -21.05 -15.94
C GLY A 171 9.65 -20.09 -14.85
N LYS A 172 8.74 -19.15 -14.50
CA LYS A 172 9.01 -18.06 -13.53
C LYS A 172 9.48 -18.60 -12.18
N GLU A 173 8.84 -19.65 -11.68
CA GLU A 173 9.14 -20.19 -10.35
C GLU A 173 10.55 -20.80 -10.25
N ASN A 174 11.01 -21.52 -11.29
CA ASN A 174 12.35 -22.07 -11.29
C ASN A 174 13.42 -20.98 -11.45
N ALA A 175 13.17 -19.97 -12.29
CA ALA A 175 14.08 -18.84 -12.44
C ALA A 175 14.17 -18.01 -11.15
N ARG A 176 13.03 -17.77 -10.49
CA ARG A 176 12.97 -17.07 -9.19
C ARG A 176 13.78 -17.82 -8.13
N ARG A 177 13.57 -19.15 -8.03
CA ARG A 177 14.30 -19.99 -7.08
C ARG A 177 15.79 -20.00 -7.36
N PHE A 178 16.21 -20.08 -8.63
CA PHE A 178 17.60 -19.99 -9.01
C PHE A 178 18.25 -18.69 -8.52
N ILE A 179 17.58 -17.54 -8.73
CA ILE A 179 18.05 -16.24 -8.25
C ILE A 179 18.14 -16.21 -6.71
N GLU A 180 17.17 -16.83 -6.01
CA GLU A 180 17.13 -16.90 -4.55
C GLU A 180 18.29 -17.76 -4.00
N GLU A 181 18.64 -18.85 -4.68
CA GLU A 181 19.73 -19.77 -4.31
C GLU A 181 21.13 -19.26 -4.73
N ASN A 182 21.20 -18.29 -5.63
CA ASN A 182 22.46 -17.74 -6.15
C ASN A 182 22.54 -16.21 -5.92
N PRO A 183 22.97 -15.77 -4.74
CA PRO A 183 23.03 -14.35 -4.38
C PRO A 183 23.82 -13.47 -5.34
N GLU A 184 24.88 -14.01 -5.95
CA GLU A 184 25.69 -13.31 -6.95
C GLU A 184 24.90 -12.90 -8.19
N TYR A 185 23.99 -13.74 -8.65
CA TYR A 185 23.07 -13.41 -9.76
C TYR A 185 22.08 -12.35 -9.33
N MET A 186 21.55 -12.46 -8.11
CA MET A 186 20.64 -11.48 -7.53
C MET A 186 21.26 -10.08 -7.50
N GLU A 187 22.50 -9.98 -6.99
CA GLU A 187 23.25 -8.72 -6.89
C GLU A 187 23.56 -8.12 -8.27
N GLN A 188 23.97 -8.95 -9.24
CA GLN A 188 24.27 -8.49 -10.59
C GLN A 188 23.03 -7.97 -11.31
N ILE A 189 21.89 -8.67 -11.19
CA ILE A 189 20.63 -8.26 -11.78
C ILE A 189 20.18 -6.95 -11.13
N GLU A 190 20.19 -6.86 -9.79
CA GLU A 190 19.83 -5.67 -9.05
C GLU A 190 20.71 -4.46 -9.43
N ALA A 191 22.01 -4.66 -9.52
CA ALA A 191 22.96 -3.60 -9.91
C ALA A 191 22.66 -3.05 -11.31
N ARG A 192 22.35 -3.92 -12.28
CA ARG A 192 21.97 -3.50 -13.64
C ARG A 192 20.62 -2.77 -13.68
N ILE A 193 19.63 -3.26 -12.92
CA ILE A 193 18.34 -2.59 -12.80
C ILE A 193 18.53 -1.18 -12.24
N ARG A 194 19.34 -1.03 -11.19
CA ARG A 194 19.64 0.29 -10.60
C ARG A 194 20.39 1.21 -11.55
N GLY A 195 21.30 0.66 -12.36
CA GLY A 195 22.05 1.42 -13.37
C GLY A 195 21.17 1.94 -14.53
N LYS A 196 20.09 1.22 -14.87
CA LYS A 196 19.10 1.67 -15.86
C LYS A 196 17.98 2.52 -15.26
N LYS A 197 18.04 2.85 -13.97
CA LYS A 197 16.97 3.56 -13.27
C LYS A 197 16.63 4.92 -13.87
N ASP A 198 17.58 5.60 -14.47
CA ASP A 198 17.37 6.89 -15.13
C ASP A 198 16.64 6.75 -16.48
N ASP A 199 16.70 5.57 -17.11
CA ASP A 199 15.99 5.22 -18.34
C ASP A 199 14.60 4.64 -18.07
N ILE A 200 14.33 4.22 -16.82
CA ILE A 200 13.03 3.75 -16.42
C ILE A 200 12.13 4.96 -16.26
N ASP A 201 11.45 5.34 -17.34
CA ASP A 201 10.20 6.05 -17.20
C ASP A 201 9.26 5.15 -16.38
N LEU A 202 9.09 5.49 -15.09
CA LEU A 202 8.24 4.76 -14.13
C LEU A 202 6.74 4.88 -14.48
N THR A 203 6.42 5.18 -15.70
CA THR A 203 5.19 4.77 -16.36
C THR A 203 5.29 3.25 -16.56
N MET A 204 5.26 2.51 -15.43
CA MET A 204 5.07 1.08 -15.54
C MET A 204 3.79 0.84 -16.32
N THR A 205 4.03 0.56 -17.62
CA THR A 205 3.25 -0.34 -18.45
C THR A 205 1.75 -0.35 -18.23
N GLY A 206 1.01 0.28 -19.16
CA GLY A 206 -0.21 -0.28 -19.73
C GLY A 206 -1.29 -0.76 -18.77
N LEU A 207 -1.39 -0.14 -17.59
CA LEU A 207 -2.63 -0.17 -16.84
C LEU A 207 -3.40 1.06 -17.31
N ASP A 208 -4.38 0.78 -18.16
CA ASP A 208 -5.31 1.72 -18.71
C ASP A 208 -5.71 2.76 -17.69
N LEU A 209 -5.50 4.03 -18.04
CA LEU A 209 -6.01 5.19 -17.33
C LEU A 209 -7.56 5.26 -17.39
N GLU A 210 -8.20 4.20 -17.86
CA GLU A 210 -9.66 4.10 -18.01
C GLU A 210 -10.40 3.95 -16.68
N ASP A 211 -9.71 3.64 -15.56
CA ASP A 211 -10.28 3.62 -14.22
C ASP A 211 -9.92 4.85 -13.37
N ALA A 212 -9.55 5.95 -13.98
CA ALA A 212 -9.55 7.22 -13.30
C ALA A 212 -11.00 7.65 -13.11
N ASP A 213 -11.62 7.11 -12.08
CA ASP A 213 -12.94 7.51 -11.58
C ASP A 213 -12.97 9.02 -11.40
N THR A 214 -13.66 9.69 -12.31
CA THR A 214 -13.92 11.12 -12.34
C THR A 214 -14.97 11.52 -11.29
N SER A 215 -14.95 10.93 -10.11
CA SER A 215 -15.91 11.17 -9.03
C SER A 215 -15.31 11.85 -7.79
N GLU A 216 -14.36 12.77 -7.94
CA GLU A 216 -14.00 13.72 -6.86
C GLU A 216 -14.25 15.17 -7.27
N GLY A 217 -15.43 15.45 -7.79
CA GLY A 217 -16.04 16.77 -7.80
C GLY A 217 -17.03 16.86 -6.64
N GLU A 218 -16.60 16.73 -5.39
CA GLU A 218 -17.44 17.08 -4.25
C GLU A 218 -17.22 18.55 -3.89
N GLU A 219 -18.28 19.34 -4.17
CA GLU A 219 -18.46 20.69 -3.66
C GLU A 219 -18.26 20.74 -2.15
N PHE A 220 -17.50 21.73 -1.70
CA PHE A 220 -17.30 22.05 -0.30
C PHE A 220 -18.55 22.72 0.26
N ASP A 221 -19.50 21.96 0.77
CA ASP A 221 -20.46 22.49 1.73
C ASP A 221 -19.81 22.54 3.11
N VAL A 222 -19.29 23.70 3.43
CA VAL A 222 -18.87 24.04 4.79
C VAL A 222 -20.10 24.58 5.54
N ASP A 223 -20.93 23.69 6.06
CA ASP A 223 -21.86 24.06 7.11
C ASP A 223 -21.08 24.37 8.39
N ILE A 224 -20.79 25.64 8.58
CA ILE A 224 -20.38 26.19 9.88
C ILE A 224 -21.70 26.57 10.57
N PRO A 225 -22.10 25.87 11.62
CA PRO A 225 -23.19 26.38 12.45
C PRO A 225 -22.68 27.64 13.16
N LEU A 226 -23.24 28.79 12.80
CA LEU A 226 -23.15 30.01 13.58
C LEU A 226 -23.76 29.71 14.94
N SER A 227 -22.96 29.79 16.00
CA SER A 227 -23.42 29.81 17.37
C SER A 227 -24.08 31.15 17.60
N ASP A 228 -25.40 31.17 17.73
CA ASP A 228 -26.11 32.26 18.38
C ASP A 228 -25.98 32.04 19.90
N GLU A 229 -25.48 33.10 20.57
CA GLU A 229 -25.50 33.54 21.94
C GLU A 229 -25.33 32.51 23.10
#